data_e441acfa5b50a5cf9e50b87b01983de3
#
_entry.id   e441acfa5b50a5cf9e50b87b01983de3
#
_cell.length_a   1.000
_cell.length_b   1.000
_cell.length_c   1.000
_cell.angle_alpha   90.00
_cell.angle_beta   90.00
_cell.angle_gamma   90.00
#
_symmetry.space_group_name_H-M   'P 1'
#
loop_
_entity.id
_entity.type
_entity.pdbx_description
1 polymer ?
#
loop_
_entity_poly.entity_id
_entity_poly.type
_entity_poly.pdbx_seq_one_letter_code
_entity_poly.pdbx_strand_id
1 'polypeptide(L)'
;MTRGRWIVRGLLLFVLAFTNLNDIWSPDVLPNALFAWTVIRERNVDYDEFTVEGAPPPRPPARRGFLDREAYFFRACGVSTATAPPKAVRSPGGPPAPGPRDHVCSVFPPGMAVLALPFFAPFVLAGVFPDDLGLLIRVGHVAAAFFEVLATLLLWSVLRRFTSARWSLVLVLLYFLATSVRTVSSQALWQHPGVHLAVASALWLTLHEDLVPLRRELLAGAALGLGAIVRQTTGLVALGLSGFRTGRLVVVLIGAGMAAAPLLVYDDLAFGSALEQGYGVKPFDTPLSTGLSGLLVSPSRGLFVYTPYLVFAFWALARAWRWPGEVARRLRSLSLVWLATLLLYATYTEWWGGRVFGARFLDDLAPILFAALGWGTGVGLLRSRRSRVVFAALAAWSLVIFNAAALVYDQSWDTARGINFDPSPLFSWTDPQWLAVLAALPAGGSRVIAAGLLSMLVVALFLRLELRALRPEGSAD
;
A
#
# COMPACT_ATOMS: atom_id res chain seq x y z
N MET A 1 -4.48 -28.64 -5.68
CA MET A 1 -3.10 -28.08 -5.57
C MET A 1 -2.57 -28.32 -4.18
N THR A 2 -1.35 -28.80 -4.00
CA THR A 2 -0.76 -29.14 -2.70
C THR A 2 -0.34 -27.88 -1.92
N ARG A 3 -0.44 -27.91 -0.57
CA ARG A 3 0.00 -26.82 0.33
C ARG A 3 1.44 -26.38 0.05
N GLY A 4 2.33 -27.32 -0.27
CA GLY A 4 3.74 -27.02 -0.56
C GLY A 4 3.96 -26.07 -1.74
N ARG A 5 3.11 -26.11 -2.76
CA ARG A 5 3.23 -25.17 -3.90
C ARG A 5 2.93 -23.72 -3.52
N TRP A 6 1.99 -23.49 -2.63
CA TRP A 6 1.70 -22.13 -2.15
C TRP A 6 2.85 -21.55 -1.33
N ILE A 7 3.50 -22.36 -0.51
CA ILE A 7 4.70 -21.96 0.25
C ILE A 7 5.83 -21.56 -0.72
N VAL A 8 6.13 -22.39 -1.71
CA VAL A 8 7.19 -22.10 -2.69
C VAL A 8 6.90 -20.82 -3.47
N ARG A 9 5.65 -20.57 -3.87
CA ARG A 9 5.21 -19.32 -4.51
C ARG A 9 5.45 -18.11 -3.62
N GLY A 10 5.02 -18.21 -2.36
CA GLY A 10 5.22 -17.16 -1.36
C GLY A 10 6.70 -16.85 -1.15
N LEU A 11 7.54 -17.88 -1.01
CA LEU A 11 8.98 -17.71 -0.85
C LEU A 11 9.63 -17.02 -2.06
N LEU A 12 9.26 -17.40 -3.29
CA LEU A 12 9.82 -16.78 -4.49
C LEU A 12 9.38 -15.31 -4.64
N LEU A 13 8.11 -14.99 -4.36
CA LEU A 13 7.63 -13.61 -4.35
C LEU A 13 8.31 -12.79 -3.24
N PHE A 14 8.51 -13.41 -2.06
CA PHE A 14 9.22 -12.79 -0.96
C PHE A 14 10.68 -12.48 -1.34
N VAL A 15 11.40 -13.43 -1.88
CA VAL A 15 12.77 -13.21 -2.38
C VAL A 15 12.78 -12.12 -3.46
N LEU A 16 11.79 -12.11 -4.35
CA LEU A 16 11.68 -11.11 -5.41
C LEU A 16 11.55 -9.67 -4.88
N ALA A 17 10.95 -9.47 -3.71
CA ALA A 17 10.87 -8.17 -3.07
C ALA A 17 12.25 -7.60 -2.69
N PHE A 18 13.25 -8.47 -2.44
CA PHE A 18 14.61 -8.09 -2.04
C PHE A 18 15.63 -8.07 -3.19
N THR A 19 15.24 -8.52 -4.38
CA THR A 19 16.18 -8.61 -5.51
C THR A 19 16.55 -7.25 -6.13
N ASN A 20 15.90 -6.18 -5.71
CA ASN A 20 16.20 -4.82 -6.17
C ASN A 20 17.54 -4.29 -5.63
N LEU A 21 18.04 -4.83 -4.51
CA LEU A 21 19.26 -4.40 -3.82
C LEU A 21 19.30 -2.88 -3.60
N ASN A 22 18.13 -2.29 -3.31
CA ASN A 22 17.91 -0.86 -3.12
C ASN A 22 17.03 -0.65 -1.89
N ASP A 23 17.40 0.30 -1.03
CA ASP A 23 16.63 0.65 0.16
C ASP A 23 15.65 1.78 -0.18
N ILE A 24 14.38 1.44 -0.36
CA ILE A 24 13.31 2.39 -0.63
C ILE A 24 12.47 2.55 0.63
N TRP A 25 12.63 3.67 1.31
CA TRP A 25 11.94 3.99 2.55
C TRP A 25 11.77 5.50 2.73
N SER A 26 11.01 5.91 3.72
CA SER A 26 10.94 7.31 4.15
C SER A 26 10.72 7.40 5.66
N PRO A 27 10.97 8.56 6.30
CA PRO A 27 10.79 8.72 7.74
C PRO A 27 9.38 8.42 8.28
N ASP A 28 8.36 8.46 7.45
CA ASP A 28 6.97 8.11 7.85
C ASP A 28 6.83 6.66 8.33
N VAL A 29 7.77 5.76 8.02
CA VAL A 29 7.71 4.37 8.50
C VAL A 29 8.27 4.19 9.91
N LEU A 30 9.00 5.18 10.44
CA LEU A 30 9.68 5.09 11.74
C LEU A 30 8.71 4.89 12.92
N PRO A 31 7.60 5.63 13.03
CA PRO A 31 6.64 5.38 14.10
C PRO A 31 6.10 3.96 14.08
N ASN A 32 5.84 3.39 12.88
CA ASN A 32 5.38 2.01 12.76
C ASN A 32 6.43 0.99 13.20
N ALA A 33 7.71 1.26 12.96
CA ALA A 33 8.81 0.39 13.38
C ALA A 33 9.08 0.47 14.89
N LEU A 34 8.98 1.66 15.49
CA LEU A 34 9.26 1.92 16.90
C LEU A 34 8.15 1.47 17.84
N PHE A 35 6.93 1.33 17.36
CA PHE A 35 5.75 1.04 18.17
C PHE A 35 5.88 -0.21 19.04
N ALA A 36 6.67 -1.20 18.63
CA ALA A 36 6.91 -2.39 19.44
C ALA A 36 7.64 -2.08 20.76
N TRP A 37 8.56 -1.11 20.77
CA TRP A 37 9.26 -0.68 21.98
C TRP A 37 8.32 0.10 22.90
N THR A 38 7.50 1.04 22.37
CA THR A 38 6.56 1.79 23.19
C THR A 38 5.56 0.86 23.89
N VAL A 39 4.97 -0.08 23.16
CA VAL A 39 3.92 -0.96 23.72
C VAL A 39 4.49 -2.06 24.61
N ILE A 40 5.59 -2.73 24.21
CA ILE A 40 6.08 -3.91 24.94
C ILE A 40 6.96 -3.49 26.13
N ARG A 41 7.82 -2.49 25.96
CA ARG A 41 8.80 -2.08 26.96
C ARG A 41 8.28 -0.95 27.84
N GLU A 42 7.80 0.14 27.23
CA GLU A 42 7.39 1.34 27.96
C GLU A 42 5.92 1.29 28.39
N ARG A 43 5.11 0.38 27.79
CA ARG A 43 3.68 0.14 28.10
C ARG A 43 2.81 1.38 27.92
N ASN A 44 3.14 2.18 26.92
CA ASN A 44 2.40 3.37 26.51
C ASN A 44 2.15 3.36 25.00
N VAL A 45 1.70 4.47 24.44
CA VAL A 45 1.44 4.67 23.00
C VAL A 45 2.11 5.93 22.45
N ASP A 46 2.86 6.63 23.31
CA ASP A 46 3.66 7.79 22.93
C ASP A 46 5.11 7.38 22.56
N TYR A 47 5.86 8.33 22.03
CA TYR A 47 7.22 8.13 21.49
C TYR A 47 8.26 9.02 22.19
N ASP A 48 7.96 9.52 23.37
CA ASP A 48 8.81 10.47 24.10
C ASP A 48 10.23 9.94 24.33
N GLU A 49 10.36 8.63 24.58
CA GLU A 49 11.63 7.95 24.81
C GLU A 49 12.59 7.99 23.62
N PHE A 50 12.08 8.25 22.41
CA PHE A 50 12.88 8.32 21.17
C PHE A 50 13.15 9.74 20.72
N THR A 51 12.59 10.77 21.37
CA THR A 51 12.65 12.15 20.93
C THR A 51 13.62 13.01 21.72
N VAL A 52 14.19 14.01 21.03
CA VAL A 52 14.99 15.10 21.63
C VAL A 52 14.40 16.45 21.26
N GLU A 53 14.50 17.42 22.18
CA GLU A 53 14.09 18.78 21.91
C GLU A 53 15.09 19.46 20.95
N GLY A 54 14.58 19.93 19.80
CA GLY A 54 15.17 20.97 18.96
C GLY A 54 16.57 20.76 18.42
N ALA A 55 17.11 19.54 18.44
CA ALA A 55 18.43 19.26 17.92
C ALA A 55 18.40 18.20 16.82
N PRO A 56 19.28 18.28 15.81
CA PRO A 56 19.55 17.13 14.96
C PRO A 56 20.02 15.97 15.84
N PRO A 57 19.69 14.71 15.49
CA PRO A 57 19.88 13.56 16.35
C PRO A 57 21.31 13.54 16.92
N PRO A 58 21.46 13.50 18.26
CA PRO A 58 22.77 13.40 18.86
C PRO A 58 23.37 12.05 18.48
N ARG A 59 24.63 12.07 18.11
CA ARG A 59 25.39 10.84 17.94
C ARG A 59 25.58 10.17 19.30
N PRO A 60 25.58 8.83 19.39
CA PRO A 60 25.74 8.11 20.66
C PRO A 60 26.88 8.68 21.51
N PRO A 61 26.68 8.81 22.85
CA PRO A 61 26.19 7.72 23.69
C PRO A 61 24.89 8.00 24.46
N ALA A 62 24.09 8.97 24.10
CA ALA A 62 22.81 9.18 24.78
C ALA A 62 21.81 8.11 24.34
N ARG A 63 21.48 7.18 25.23
CA ARG A 63 20.52 6.09 24.99
C ARG A 63 19.05 6.54 24.93
N ARG A 64 18.77 7.83 24.82
CA ARG A 64 17.43 8.41 24.68
C ARG A 64 17.50 9.57 23.72
N GLY A 65 16.50 9.65 22.83
CA GLY A 65 16.32 10.78 21.98
C GLY A 65 17.21 10.81 20.74
N PHE A 66 16.80 10.17 19.66
CA PHE A 66 17.49 10.22 18.36
C PHE A 66 16.59 10.77 17.24
N LEU A 67 15.30 11.04 17.52
CA LEU A 67 14.36 11.64 16.59
C LEU A 67 14.04 13.08 17.01
N ASP A 68 13.86 13.92 16.00
CA ASP A 68 13.35 15.26 16.21
C ASP A 68 11.88 15.18 16.65
N ARG A 69 11.58 15.80 17.80
CA ARG A 69 10.25 15.90 18.38
C ARG A 69 9.28 16.65 17.46
N GLU A 70 9.78 17.62 16.71
CA GLU A 70 9.00 18.40 15.75
C GLU A 70 8.90 17.76 14.36
N ALA A 71 9.36 16.49 14.19
CA ALA A 71 9.26 15.81 12.92
C ALA A 71 7.78 15.73 12.44
N TYR A 72 7.58 15.83 11.13
CA TYR A 72 6.25 15.92 10.52
C TYR A 72 5.35 14.70 10.79
N PHE A 73 5.93 13.55 11.14
CA PHE A 73 5.22 12.32 11.46
C PHE A 73 4.83 12.20 12.95
N PHE A 74 5.14 13.21 13.75
CA PHE A 74 4.73 13.33 15.15
C PHE A 74 3.75 14.48 15.36
N ARG A 75 2.89 14.34 16.37
CA ARG A 75 2.02 15.40 16.88
C ARG A 75 1.94 15.34 18.39
N ALA A 76 1.47 16.42 19.00
CA ALA A 76 1.13 16.42 20.40
C ALA A 76 0.01 15.41 20.69
N CYS A 77 0.16 14.63 21.77
CA CYS A 77 -0.85 13.76 22.33
C CYS A 77 -0.98 13.97 23.85
N GLY A 78 -2.05 13.41 24.43
CA GLY A 78 -2.48 13.78 25.78
C GLY A 78 -3.29 15.08 25.81
N VAL A 79 -3.89 15.38 26.94
CA VAL A 79 -4.75 16.55 27.11
C VAL A 79 -3.87 17.78 27.32
N SER A 80 -3.20 18.27 26.27
CA SER A 80 -2.57 19.58 26.31
C SER A 80 -3.52 20.61 25.70
N THR A 81 -4.06 21.45 26.56
CA THR A 81 -4.82 22.65 26.18
C THR A 81 -3.90 23.82 25.81
N ALA A 82 -2.63 23.57 25.59
CA ALA A 82 -1.66 24.64 25.33
C ALA A 82 -1.82 25.17 23.90
N THR A 83 -2.35 26.38 23.82
CA THR A 83 -2.43 27.23 22.63
C THR A 83 -1.04 27.79 22.27
N ALA A 84 -0.07 26.96 22.01
CA ALA A 84 1.20 27.42 21.47
C ALA A 84 1.10 27.57 19.95
N PRO A 85 1.51 28.72 19.37
CA PRO A 85 1.52 28.86 17.92
C PRO A 85 2.50 27.84 17.30
N PRO A 86 2.15 27.21 16.14
CA PRO A 86 2.99 26.24 15.49
C PRO A 86 4.31 26.91 15.05
N LYS A 87 5.44 26.41 15.53
CA LYS A 87 6.79 26.90 15.16
C LYS A 87 7.34 26.32 13.86
N ALA A 88 6.80 25.22 13.36
CA ALA A 88 7.31 24.56 12.15
C ALA A 88 6.38 24.80 10.96
N VAL A 89 6.96 25.02 9.79
CA VAL A 89 6.24 25.02 8.51
C VAL A 89 5.84 23.58 8.22
N ARG A 90 4.64 23.22 8.60
CA ARG A 90 3.99 21.94 8.29
C ARG A 90 3.07 22.14 7.10
N SER A 91 2.73 21.06 6.42
CA SER A 91 1.73 21.11 5.36
C SER A 91 0.46 21.81 5.85
N PRO A 92 -0.21 22.63 5.02
CA PRO A 92 -1.42 23.34 5.41
C PRO A 92 -2.46 22.39 6.02
N GLY A 93 -3.03 22.75 7.17
CA GLY A 93 -4.03 21.94 7.88
C GLY A 93 -3.49 20.72 8.64
N GLY A 94 -2.18 20.54 8.71
CA GLY A 94 -1.58 19.50 9.55
C GLY A 94 -1.73 19.78 11.04
N PRO A 95 -1.62 18.75 11.92
CA PRO A 95 -1.69 18.92 13.35
C PRO A 95 -0.56 19.84 13.86
N PRO A 96 -0.74 20.56 14.98
CA PRO A 96 0.29 21.41 15.57
C PRO A 96 1.51 20.57 15.98
N ALA A 97 2.69 21.19 15.92
CA ALA A 97 3.89 20.59 16.48
C ALA A 97 3.76 20.44 18.00
N PRO A 98 4.32 19.33 18.60
CA PRO A 98 4.35 19.17 20.04
C PRO A 98 5.13 20.32 20.71
N GLY A 99 4.60 20.86 21.79
CA GLY A 99 5.34 21.75 22.68
C GLY A 99 6.32 20.96 23.57
N PRO A 100 7.21 21.65 24.33
CA PRO A 100 8.22 21.00 25.15
C PRO A 100 7.69 20.06 26.25
N ARG A 101 6.42 20.25 26.65
CA ARG A 101 5.76 19.47 27.73
C ARG A 101 4.69 18.50 27.21
N ASP A 102 4.41 18.48 25.92
CA ASP A 102 3.41 17.59 25.34
C ASP A 102 4.00 16.20 25.15
N HIS A 103 3.19 15.17 25.32
CA HIS A 103 3.57 13.83 24.84
C HIS A 103 3.55 13.81 23.31
N VAL A 104 4.34 12.93 22.72
CA VAL A 104 4.54 12.83 21.26
C VAL A 104 3.96 11.53 20.75
N CYS A 105 2.95 11.62 19.88
CA CYS A 105 2.32 10.48 19.23
C CYS A 105 2.51 10.49 17.71
N SER A 106 2.36 9.32 17.09
CA SER A 106 2.35 9.19 15.64
C SER A 106 1.14 9.89 15.03
N VAL A 107 1.34 10.60 13.91
CA VAL A 107 0.23 11.10 13.08
C VAL A 107 -0.46 9.96 12.32
N PHE A 108 0.18 8.79 12.19
CA PHE A 108 -0.35 7.66 11.43
C PHE A 108 -1.20 6.74 12.32
N PRO A 109 -2.27 6.15 11.78
CA PRO A 109 -3.04 5.13 12.48
C PRO A 109 -2.17 3.92 12.85
N PRO A 110 -2.42 3.25 14.00
CA PRO A 110 -1.53 2.23 14.55
C PRO A 110 -1.57 0.89 13.83
N GLY A 111 -2.49 0.67 12.87
CA GLY A 111 -2.73 -0.66 12.31
C GLY A 111 -1.49 -1.31 11.67
N MET A 112 -0.70 -0.55 10.91
CA MET A 112 0.53 -1.12 10.33
C MET A 112 1.58 -1.39 11.40
N ALA A 113 1.67 -0.56 12.41
CA ALA A 113 2.53 -0.75 13.57
C ALA A 113 2.17 -2.03 14.35
N VAL A 114 0.87 -2.25 14.59
CA VAL A 114 0.35 -3.48 15.24
C VAL A 114 0.66 -4.72 14.40
N LEU A 115 0.45 -4.68 13.10
CA LEU A 115 0.80 -5.78 12.20
C LEU A 115 2.31 -6.10 12.25
N ALA A 116 3.16 -5.09 12.42
CA ALA A 116 4.60 -5.25 12.46
C ALA A 116 5.13 -5.75 13.83
N LEU A 117 4.33 -5.72 14.91
CA LEU A 117 4.75 -6.15 16.25
C LEU A 117 5.48 -7.51 16.27
N PRO A 118 5.01 -8.58 15.62
CA PRO A 118 5.70 -9.88 15.69
C PRO A 118 7.11 -9.86 15.11
N PHE A 119 7.42 -8.93 14.20
CA PHE A 119 8.73 -8.82 13.57
C PHE A 119 9.73 -8.07 14.45
N PHE A 120 9.27 -7.08 15.21
CA PHE A 120 10.12 -6.28 16.09
C PHE A 120 10.19 -6.82 17.53
N ALA A 121 9.14 -7.50 18.01
CA ALA A 121 9.08 -8.04 19.37
C ALA A 121 10.32 -8.87 19.78
N PRO A 122 10.91 -9.73 18.93
CA PRO A 122 12.12 -10.46 19.31
C PRO A 122 13.29 -9.54 19.68
N PHE A 123 13.47 -8.42 18.98
CA PHE A 123 14.54 -7.45 19.27
C PHE A 123 14.26 -6.68 20.57
N VAL A 124 13.00 -6.29 20.81
CA VAL A 124 12.58 -5.63 22.05
C VAL A 124 12.81 -6.53 23.25
N LEU A 125 12.39 -7.80 23.15
CA LEU A 125 12.56 -8.81 24.22
C LEU A 125 14.02 -9.18 24.46
N ALA A 126 14.87 -9.13 23.44
CA ALA A 126 16.31 -9.30 23.56
C ALA A 126 17.03 -8.06 24.13
N GLY A 127 16.29 -6.98 24.45
CA GLY A 127 16.86 -5.76 25.02
C GLY A 127 17.62 -4.88 24.00
N VAL A 128 17.44 -5.11 22.70
CA VAL A 128 18.02 -4.27 21.66
C VAL A 128 17.38 -2.89 21.72
N PHE A 129 18.19 -1.84 21.69
CA PHE A 129 17.69 -0.47 21.61
C PHE A 129 17.53 -0.08 20.13
N PRO A 130 16.47 0.67 19.74
CA PRO A 130 16.14 0.91 18.34
C PRO A 130 16.88 2.11 17.71
N ASP A 131 18.12 2.40 18.11
CA ASP A 131 18.96 3.47 17.57
C ASP A 131 19.67 3.13 16.24
N ASP A 132 19.65 1.85 15.85
CA ASP A 132 20.10 1.42 14.52
C ASP A 132 18.97 1.60 13.47
N LEU A 133 19.03 2.69 12.74
CA LEU A 133 18.10 2.97 11.64
C LEU A 133 18.10 1.85 10.58
N GLY A 134 19.28 1.26 10.30
CA GLY A 134 19.39 0.15 9.36
C GLY A 134 18.63 -1.10 9.83
N LEU A 135 18.62 -1.38 11.15
CA LEU A 135 17.80 -2.45 11.72
C LEU A 135 16.31 -2.17 11.49
N LEU A 136 15.84 -0.95 11.82
CA LEU A 136 14.45 -0.56 11.67
C LEU A 136 13.97 -0.68 10.23
N ILE A 137 14.78 -0.21 9.27
CA ILE A 137 14.48 -0.28 7.83
C ILE A 137 14.43 -1.73 7.35
N ARG A 138 15.45 -2.55 7.66
CA ARG A 138 15.53 -3.96 7.19
C ARG A 138 14.41 -4.82 7.76
N VAL A 139 14.13 -4.73 9.06
CA VAL A 139 13.03 -5.48 9.69
C VAL A 139 11.68 -4.98 9.17
N GLY A 140 11.54 -3.67 8.96
CA GLY A 140 10.38 -3.06 8.34
C GLY A 140 10.15 -3.55 6.91
N HIS A 141 11.20 -3.69 6.11
CA HIS A 141 11.13 -4.27 4.75
C HIS A 141 10.66 -5.74 4.80
N VAL A 142 11.22 -6.55 5.71
CA VAL A 142 10.81 -7.96 5.90
C VAL A 142 9.31 -8.03 6.22
N ALA A 143 8.82 -7.22 7.15
CA ALA A 143 7.41 -7.21 7.53
C ALA A 143 6.50 -6.75 6.37
N ALA A 144 6.86 -5.65 5.68
CA ALA A 144 6.11 -5.13 4.54
C ALA A 144 6.03 -6.15 3.39
N ALA A 145 7.17 -6.75 3.02
CA ALA A 145 7.24 -7.79 2.00
C ALA A 145 6.40 -9.02 2.37
N PHE A 146 6.40 -9.44 3.64
CA PHE A 146 5.59 -10.55 4.11
C PHE A 146 4.09 -10.29 3.91
N PHE A 147 3.57 -9.14 4.35
CA PHE A 147 2.15 -8.80 4.20
C PHE A 147 1.75 -8.62 2.75
N GLU A 148 2.61 -8.01 1.95
CA GLU A 148 2.35 -7.83 0.51
C GLU A 148 2.32 -9.17 -0.25
N VAL A 149 3.20 -10.11 0.11
CA VAL A 149 3.18 -11.46 -0.45
C VAL A 149 1.90 -12.20 -0.07
N LEU A 150 1.43 -12.08 1.18
CA LEU A 150 0.14 -12.67 1.58
C LEU A 150 -1.01 -12.07 0.77
N ALA A 151 -1.05 -10.74 0.60
CA ALA A 151 -2.04 -10.05 -0.23
C ALA A 151 -2.01 -10.56 -1.68
N THR A 152 -0.81 -10.68 -2.25
CA THR A 152 -0.57 -11.18 -3.61
C THR A 152 -1.08 -12.61 -3.79
N LEU A 153 -0.83 -13.50 -2.82
CA LEU A 153 -1.28 -14.90 -2.87
C LEU A 153 -2.81 -15.01 -2.76
N LEU A 154 -3.44 -14.21 -1.88
CA LEU A 154 -4.89 -14.14 -1.78
C LEU A 154 -5.51 -13.63 -3.07
N LEU A 155 -4.98 -12.54 -3.62
CA LEU A 155 -5.41 -12.00 -4.91
C LEU A 155 -5.25 -13.04 -6.03
N TRP A 156 -4.13 -13.77 -6.06
CA TRP A 156 -3.94 -14.84 -7.03
C TRP A 156 -5.01 -15.93 -6.91
N SER A 157 -5.37 -16.31 -5.69
CA SER A 157 -6.48 -17.24 -5.44
C SER A 157 -7.81 -16.70 -6.00
N VAL A 158 -8.08 -15.40 -5.84
CA VAL A 158 -9.25 -14.72 -6.43
C VAL A 158 -9.20 -14.78 -7.96
N LEU A 159 -8.07 -14.42 -8.57
CA LEU A 159 -7.89 -14.41 -10.02
C LEU A 159 -8.12 -15.77 -10.65
N ARG A 160 -7.68 -16.85 -9.99
CA ARG A 160 -7.87 -18.23 -10.45
C ARG A 160 -9.32 -18.68 -10.52
N ARG A 161 -10.22 -18.02 -9.83
CA ARG A 161 -11.67 -18.27 -9.92
C ARG A 161 -12.31 -17.62 -11.12
N PHE A 162 -11.71 -16.56 -11.62
CA PHE A 162 -12.26 -15.78 -12.72
C PHE A 162 -11.70 -16.15 -14.07
N THR A 163 -10.42 -16.57 -14.12
CA THR A 163 -9.74 -16.76 -15.39
C THR A 163 -8.85 -18.02 -15.39
N SER A 164 -8.30 -18.37 -16.54
CA SER A 164 -7.41 -19.52 -16.68
C SER A 164 -6.16 -19.38 -15.81
N ALA A 165 -5.56 -20.50 -15.45
CA ALA A 165 -4.34 -20.53 -14.65
C ALA A 165 -3.18 -19.74 -15.29
N ARG A 166 -3.10 -19.72 -16.63
CA ARG A 166 -2.09 -18.91 -17.36
C ARG A 166 -2.35 -17.41 -17.20
N TRP A 167 -3.59 -16.98 -17.39
CA TRP A 167 -3.94 -15.57 -17.21
C TRP A 167 -3.84 -15.13 -15.75
N SER A 168 -4.24 -15.95 -14.79
CA SER A 168 -4.08 -15.60 -13.38
C SER A 168 -2.60 -15.46 -13.00
N LEU A 169 -1.70 -16.26 -13.59
CA LEU A 169 -0.25 -16.11 -13.43
C LEU A 169 0.26 -14.79 -14.02
N VAL A 170 -0.14 -14.45 -15.24
CA VAL A 170 0.23 -13.16 -15.86
C VAL A 170 -0.24 -12.00 -15.02
N LEU A 171 -1.51 -12.00 -14.59
CA LEU A 171 -2.08 -10.90 -13.83
C LEU A 171 -1.44 -10.73 -12.45
N VAL A 172 -1.14 -11.84 -11.74
CA VAL A 172 -0.49 -11.73 -10.44
C VAL A 172 0.96 -11.21 -10.57
N LEU A 173 1.67 -11.59 -11.63
CA LEU A 173 3.00 -11.04 -11.89
C LEU A 173 2.94 -9.56 -12.28
N LEU A 174 1.93 -9.14 -13.04
CA LEU A 174 1.71 -7.72 -13.32
C LEU A 174 1.34 -6.94 -12.06
N TYR A 175 0.52 -7.50 -11.18
CA TYR A 175 0.24 -6.90 -9.88
C TYR A 175 1.53 -6.64 -9.11
N PHE A 176 2.42 -7.62 -9.02
CA PHE A 176 3.64 -7.51 -8.23
C PHE A 176 4.73 -6.65 -8.91
N LEU A 177 4.90 -6.75 -10.23
CA LEU A 177 6.05 -6.17 -10.96
C LEU A 177 5.71 -4.91 -11.76
N ALA A 178 4.44 -4.65 -12.07
CA ALA A 178 3.99 -3.57 -12.95
C ALA A 178 3.04 -2.60 -12.25
N THR A 179 3.09 -2.55 -10.92
CA THR A 179 2.45 -1.57 -10.04
C THR A 179 3.45 -1.11 -8.99
N SER A 180 3.04 -0.25 -8.06
CA SER A 180 3.87 0.22 -6.96
C SER A 180 4.14 -0.87 -5.88
N VAL A 181 3.61 -2.07 -6.03
CA VAL A 181 3.82 -3.16 -5.08
C VAL A 181 5.31 -3.42 -4.82
N ARG A 182 6.11 -3.61 -5.86
CA ARG A 182 7.55 -3.87 -5.72
C ARG A 182 8.38 -2.62 -5.44
N THR A 183 7.89 -1.44 -5.76
CA THR A 183 8.65 -0.18 -5.63
C THR A 183 8.29 0.61 -4.38
N VAL A 184 7.14 0.33 -3.77
CA VAL A 184 6.64 1.03 -2.59
C VAL A 184 6.14 0.03 -1.55
N SER A 185 5.03 -0.66 -1.82
CA SER A 185 4.27 -1.38 -0.81
C SER A 185 5.05 -2.50 -0.14
N SER A 186 5.91 -3.23 -0.87
CA SER A 186 6.74 -4.30 -0.28
C SER A 186 8.05 -3.80 0.35
N GLN A 187 8.40 -2.51 0.24
CA GLN A 187 9.75 -2.04 0.55
C GLN A 187 9.89 -1.51 1.98
N ALA A 188 8.85 -0.96 2.56
CA ALA A 188 8.90 -0.40 3.90
C ALA A 188 7.51 -0.42 4.58
N LEU A 189 7.46 -0.11 5.87
CA LEU A 189 6.24 -0.15 6.69
C LEU A 189 5.29 1.02 6.40
N TRP A 190 5.05 1.33 5.12
CA TRP A 190 3.93 2.17 4.76
C TRP A 190 2.60 1.45 5.01
N GLN A 191 1.50 2.15 4.92
CA GLN A 191 0.17 1.58 5.17
C GLN A 191 -0.29 0.62 4.06
N HIS A 192 0.26 0.73 2.84
CA HIS A 192 -0.18 -0.01 1.65
C HIS A 192 -0.22 -1.53 1.81
N PRO A 193 0.82 -2.23 2.34
CA PRO A 193 0.78 -3.69 2.43
C PRO A 193 -0.34 -4.19 3.35
N GLY A 194 -0.65 -3.45 4.43
CA GLY A 194 -1.77 -3.76 5.31
C GLY A 194 -3.13 -3.54 4.65
N VAL A 195 -3.27 -2.48 3.85
CA VAL A 195 -4.48 -2.19 3.05
C VAL A 195 -4.67 -3.26 1.97
N HIS A 196 -3.63 -3.59 1.21
CA HIS A 196 -3.69 -4.62 0.17
C HIS A 196 -4.10 -5.97 0.78
N LEU A 197 -3.52 -6.34 1.93
CA LEU A 197 -3.89 -7.57 2.64
C LEU A 197 -5.36 -7.55 3.05
N ALA A 198 -5.86 -6.46 3.61
CA ALA A 198 -7.26 -6.34 4.03
C ALA A 198 -8.22 -6.44 2.85
N VAL A 199 -7.96 -5.70 1.76
CA VAL A 199 -8.81 -5.71 0.56
C VAL A 199 -8.75 -7.07 -0.14
N ALA A 200 -7.58 -7.67 -0.31
CA ALA A 200 -7.41 -8.99 -0.92
C ALA A 200 -8.10 -10.09 -0.07
N SER A 201 -8.01 -10.00 1.27
CA SER A 201 -8.69 -10.92 2.19
C SER A 201 -10.21 -10.80 2.06
N ALA A 202 -10.74 -9.59 2.02
CA ALA A 202 -12.16 -9.34 1.87
C ALA A 202 -12.71 -9.87 0.52
N LEU A 203 -11.96 -9.63 -0.57
CA LEU A 203 -12.30 -10.18 -1.89
C LEU A 203 -12.25 -11.72 -1.89
N TRP A 204 -11.21 -12.29 -1.29
CA TRP A 204 -11.06 -13.74 -1.20
C TRP A 204 -12.20 -14.37 -0.40
N LEU A 205 -12.52 -13.83 0.78
CA LEU A 205 -13.61 -14.30 1.63
C LEU A 205 -14.96 -14.22 0.92
N THR A 206 -15.28 -13.11 0.28
CA THR A 206 -16.58 -12.92 -0.39
C THR A 206 -16.81 -13.82 -1.60
N LEU A 207 -15.74 -14.32 -2.18
CA LEU A 207 -15.78 -15.24 -3.33
C LEU A 207 -15.59 -16.71 -2.91
N HIS A 208 -15.46 -17.00 -1.61
CA HIS A 208 -15.31 -18.36 -1.08
C HIS A 208 -16.68 -18.99 -0.82
N GLU A 209 -17.06 -19.95 -1.68
CA GLU A 209 -18.41 -20.56 -1.63
C GLU A 209 -18.59 -21.57 -0.47
N ASP A 210 -17.49 -22.10 0.07
CA ASP A 210 -17.51 -23.08 1.16
C ASP A 210 -17.91 -22.52 2.52
N LEU A 211 -17.91 -21.18 2.67
CA LEU A 211 -18.31 -20.51 3.90
C LEU A 211 -19.80 -20.19 3.88
N VAL A 212 -20.46 -20.36 5.04
CA VAL A 212 -21.83 -19.89 5.25
C VAL A 212 -21.90 -18.38 4.93
N PRO A 213 -22.89 -17.94 4.13
CA PRO A 213 -22.96 -16.55 3.63
C PRO A 213 -22.80 -15.48 4.73
N LEU A 214 -23.48 -15.64 5.87
CA LEU A 214 -23.39 -14.70 7.00
C LEU A 214 -21.95 -14.59 7.53
N ARG A 215 -21.30 -15.72 7.80
CA ARG A 215 -19.93 -15.77 8.32
C ARG A 215 -18.94 -15.17 7.32
N ARG A 216 -19.13 -15.44 6.05
CA ARG A 216 -18.31 -14.91 4.97
C ARG A 216 -18.34 -13.39 4.91
N GLU A 217 -19.53 -12.79 4.94
CA GLU A 217 -19.70 -11.32 4.91
C GLU A 217 -19.16 -10.67 6.19
N LEU A 218 -19.38 -11.29 7.35
CA LEU A 218 -18.89 -10.80 8.64
C LEU A 218 -17.35 -10.76 8.67
N LEU A 219 -16.70 -11.86 8.27
CA LEU A 219 -15.24 -11.93 8.23
C LEU A 219 -14.63 -11.01 7.17
N ALA A 220 -15.29 -10.84 6.03
CA ALA A 220 -14.86 -9.89 5.02
C ALA A 220 -14.97 -8.45 5.52
N GLY A 221 -16.04 -8.12 6.24
CA GLY A 221 -16.17 -6.85 6.96
C GLY A 221 -15.06 -6.68 8.00
N ALA A 222 -14.79 -7.68 8.81
CA ALA A 222 -13.73 -7.63 9.82
C ALA A 222 -12.34 -7.39 9.19
N ALA A 223 -12.03 -8.04 8.06
CA ALA A 223 -10.79 -7.77 7.33
C ALA A 223 -10.67 -6.31 6.90
N LEU A 224 -11.78 -5.69 6.41
CA LEU A 224 -11.78 -4.27 6.04
C LEU A 224 -11.76 -3.33 7.26
N GLY A 225 -12.34 -3.73 8.39
CA GLY A 225 -12.23 -2.99 9.65
C GLY A 225 -10.79 -2.96 10.17
N LEU A 226 -10.08 -4.09 10.13
CA LEU A 226 -8.64 -4.13 10.40
C LEU A 226 -7.86 -3.27 9.39
N GLY A 227 -8.25 -3.28 8.11
CA GLY A 227 -7.69 -2.38 7.11
C GLY A 227 -7.96 -0.90 7.42
N ALA A 228 -9.10 -0.56 8.02
CA ALA A 228 -9.41 0.82 8.43
C ALA A 228 -8.54 1.29 9.60
N ILE A 229 -8.08 0.40 10.49
CA ILE A 229 -7.07 0.72 11.51
C ILE A 229 -5.71 1.01 10.86
N VAL A 230 -5.41 0.42 9.69
CA VAL A 230 -4.20 0.71 8.92
C VAL A 230 -4.35 2.04 8.17
N ARG A 231 -5.48 2.22 7.49
CA ARG A 231 -5.84 3.44 6.76
C ARG A 231 -7.36 3.58 6.68
N GLN A 232 -7.91 4.63 7.24
CA GLN A 232 -9.37 4.82 7.41
C GLN A 232 -10.14 4.70 6.10
N THR A 233 -9.58 5.16 4.97
CA THR A 233 -10.21 5.07 3.65
C THR A 233 -10.49 3.63 3.19
N THR A 234 -9.80 2.62 3.75
CA THR A 234 -10.07 1.20 3.48
C THR A 234 -11.50 0.81 3.92
N GLY A 235 -12.04 1.47 4.94
CA GLY A 235 -13.42 1.28 5.39
C GLY A 235 -14.46 1.55 4.29
N LEU A 236 -14.18 2.41 3.32
CA LEU A 236 -15.07 2.68 2.18
C LEU A 236 -15.32 1.42 1.34
N VAL A 237 -14.34 0.51 1.28
CA VAL A 237 -14.49 -0.75 0.51
C VAL A 237 -15.60 -1.62 1.09
N ALA A 238 -15.88 -1.53 2.40
CA ALA A 238 -16.97 -2.25 3.04
C ALA A 238 -18.34 -1.90 2.43
N LEU A 239 -18.55 -0.63 2.03
CA LEU A 239 -19.77 -0.19 1.37
C LEU A 239 -19.98 -0.88 0.02
N GLY A 240 -18.89 -1.07 -0.74
CA GLY A 240 -18.94 -1.69 -2.06
C GLY A 240 -19.05 -3.22 -2.03
N LEU A 241 -18.59 -3.84 -0.96
CA LEU A 241 -18.51 -5.29 -0.90
C LEU A 241 -19.90 -5.97 -0.86
N SER A 242 -20.92 -5.26 -0.40
CA SER A 242 -22.31 -5.74 -0.29
C SER A 242 -22.97 -6.07 -1.63
N GLY A 243 -22.50 -5.49 -2.74
CA GLY A 243 -23.13 -5.62 -4.05
C GLY A 243 -24.56 -5.08 -4.09
N PHE A 244 -24.83 -3.96 -3.43
CA PHE A 244 -26.12 -3.29 -3.29
C PHE A 244 -27.20 -4.07 -2.49
N ARG A 245 -26.81 -5.06 -1.68
CA ARG A 245 -27.75 -5.81 -0.84
C ARG A 245 -27.69 -5.29 0.59
N THR A 246 -28.77 -4.63 1.04
CA THR A 246 -28.83 -4.00 2.37
C THR A 246 -28.52 -4.98 3.51
N GLY A 247 -29.09 -6.19 3.49
CA GLY A 247 -28.80 -7.19 4.54
C GLY A 247 -27.33 -7.59 4.61
N ARG A 248 -26.63 -7.68 3.46
CA ARG A 248 -25.19 -7.93 3.45
C ARG A 248 -24.39 -6.72 3.93
N LEU A 249 -24.81 -5.53 3.50
CA LEU A 249 -24.16 -4.29 3.94
C LEU A 249 -24.16 -4.21 5.47
N VAL A 250 -25.28 -4.48 6.10
CA VAL A 250 -25.37 -4.48 7.58
C VAL A 250 -24.38 -5.48 8.19
N VAL A 251 -24.31 -6.70 7.69
CA VAL A 251 -23.38 -7.72 8.21
C VAL A 251 -21.92 -7.33 8.00
N VAL A 252 -21.57 -6.82 6.82
CA VAL A 252 -20.22 -6.33 6.51
C VAL A 252 -19.86 -5.16 7.43
N LEU A 253 -20.77 -4.21 7.64
CA LEU A 253 -20.52 -3.05 8.52
C LEU A 253 -20.41 -3.45 9.99
N ILE A 254 -21.18 -4.44 10.46
CA ILE A 254 -21.01 -4.99 11.81
C ILE A 254 -19.61 -5.59 11.95
N GLY A 255 -19.18 -6.44 11.02
CA GLY A 255 -17.83 -7.00 11.04
C GLY A 255 -16.75 -5.93 11.00
N ALA A 256 -16.90 -4.93 10.13
CA ALA A 256 -15.95 -3.83 10.01
C ALA A 256 -15.89 -2.96 11.28
N GLY A 257 -17.04 -2.60 11.84
CA GLY A 257 -17.12 -1.80 13.07
C GLY A 257 -16.51 -2.51 14.28
N MET A 258 -16.83 -3.80 14.46
CA MET A 258 -16.24 -4.60 15.54
C MET A 258 -14.73 -4.68 15.45
N ALA A 259 -14.20 -4.91 14.24
CA ALA A 259 -12.76 -5.03 14.03
C ALA A 259 -12.03 -3.67 14.04
N ALA A 260 -12.72 -2.57 13.70
CA ALA A 260 -12.16 -1.22 13.76
C ALA A 260 -12.26 -0.58 15.15
N ALA A 261 -13.09 -1.10 16.05
CA ALA A 261 -13.31 -0.52 17.40
C ALA A 261 -12.01 -0.24 18.19
N PRO A 262 -10.95 -1.07 18.13
CA PRO A 262 -9.69 -0.77 18.80
C PRO A 262 -9.05 0.56 18.37
N LEU A 263 -9.33 1.05 17.16
CA LEU A 263 -8.86 2.38 16.71
C LEU A 263 -9.46 3.49 17.56
N LEU A 264 -10.74 3.40 17.88
CA LEU A 264 -11.42 4.40 18.71
C LEU A 264 -10.82 4.46 20.12
N VAL A 265 -10.42 3.30 20.67
CA VAL A 265 -9.74 3.22 21.97
C VAL A 265 -8.35 3.83 21.88
N TYR A 266 -7.60 3.53 20.79
CA TYR A 266 -6.28 4.13 20.57
C TYR A 266 -6.40 5.66 20.43
N ASP A 267 -7.33 6.16 19.63
CA ASP A 267 -7.51 7.59 19.41
C ASP A 267 -7.91 8.31 20.71
N ASP A 268 -8.77 7.69 21.54
CA ASP A 268 -9.12 8.21 22.85
C ASP A 268 -7.94 8.29 23.81
N LEU A 269 -7.12 7.22 23.88
CA LEU A 269 -5.91 7.17 24.71
C LEU A 269 -4.84 8.16 24.23
N ALA A 270 -4.64 8.27 22.92
CA ALA A 270 -3.60 9.11 22.35
C ALA A 270 -3.99 10.60 22.29
N PHE A 271 -5.24 10.89 21.94
CA PHE A 271 -5.67 12.25 21.58
C PHE A 271 -6.81 12.80 22.48
N GLY A 272 -7.28 11.98 23.45
CA GLY A 272 -8.34 12.38 24.38
C GLY A 272 -9.75 12.41 23.76
N SER A 273 -9.92 11.85 22.56
CA SER A 273 -11.21 11.72 21.89
C SER A 273 -11.18 10.56 20.90
N ALA A 274 -12.15 9.65 21.01
CA ALA A 274 -12.27 8.48 20.14
C ALA A 274 -12.45 8.78 18.64
N LEU A 275 -12.81 10.02 18.29
CA LEU A 275 -13.00 10.46 16.91
C LEU A 275 -11.90 11.39 16.41
N GLU A 276 -10.92 11.70 17.26
CA GLU A 276 -9.77 12.48 16.86
C GLU A 276 -8.69 11.56 16.28
N GLN A 277 -8.24 11.87 15.08
CA GLN A 277 -7.21 11.09 14.39
C GLN A 277 -5.87 11.81 14.35
N GLY A 278 -4.79 11.05 14.27
CA GLY A 278 -3.43 11.58 14.25
C GLY A 278 -3.14 12.60 13.15
N TYR A 279 -3.75 12.46 11.98
CA TYR A 279 -3.57 13.41 10.86
C TYR A 279 -4.13 14.83 11.12
N GLY A 280 -4.99 15.01 12.15
CA GLY A 280 -5.74 16.24 12.32
C GLY A 280 -6.76 16.48 11.19
N VAL A 281 -7.19 17.72 11.03
CA VAL A 281 -8.14 18.13 10.00
C VAL A 281 -7.36 18.62 8.78
N LYS A 282 -7.07 17.72 7.84
CA LYS A 282 -6.47 18.14 6.57
C LYS A 282 -7.55 18.65 5.61
N PRO A 283 -7.31 19.75 4.90
CA PRO A 283 -8.29 20.30 3.97
C PRO A 283 -8.46 19.45 2.71
N PHE A 284 -9.67 19.52 2.15
CA PHE A 284 -10.06 18.95 0.87
C PHE A 284 -10.40 20.12 -0.07
N ASP A 285 -9.41 20.95 -0.37
CA ASP A 285 -9.52 22.22 -1.05
C ASP A 285 -8.86 22.26 -2.44
N THR A 286 -8.26 21.15 -2.87
CA THR A 286 -7.73 21.05 -4.23
C THR A 286 -8.87 21.13 -5.26
N PRO A 287 -8.78 21.98 -6.28
CA PRO A 287 -9.75 21.97 -7.37
C PRO A 287 -9.85 20.57 -8.00
N LEU A 288 -11.08 20.07 -8.11
CA LEU A 288 -11.36 18.69 -8.57
C LEU A 288 -10.68 18.38 -9.91
N SER A 289 -10.65 19.34 -10.84
CA SER A 289 -9.97 19.19 -12.14
C SER A 289 -8.46 18.98 -12.00
N THR A 290 -7.82 19.70 -11.08
CA THR A 290 -6.39 19.58 -10.78
C THR A 290 -6.09 18.20 -10.21
N GLY A 291 -6.82 17.78 -9.16
CA GLY A 291 -6.59 16.49 -8.55
C GLY A 291 -6.92 15.31 -9.48
N LEU A 292 -8.02 15.37 -10.24
CA LEU A 292 -8.35 14.33 -11.22
C LEU A 292 -7.30 14.23 -12.30
N SER A 293 -6.89 15.35 -12.91
CA SER A 293 -5.81 15.33 -13.92
C SER A 293 -4.49 14.86 -13.32
N GLY A 294 -4.20 15.26 -12.08
CA GLY A 294 -3.04 14.82 -11.34
C GLY A 294 -3.02 13.31 -11.11
N LEU A 295 -4.07 12.76 -10.53
CA LEU A 295 -4.15 11.33 -10.18
C LEU A 295 -4.30 10.41 -11.41
N LEU A 296 -4.89 10.88 -12.50
CA LEU A 296 -5.16 10.02 -13.65
C LEU A 296 -4.13 10.15 -14.77
N VAL A 297 -3.67 11.37 -15.09
CA VAL A 297 -2.88 11.62 -16.32
C VAL A 297 -1.63 12.49 -16.14
N SER A 298 -1.31 12.96 -14.92
CA SER A 298 -0.07 13.72 -14.75
C SER A 298 1.15 12.85 -15.09
N PRO A 299 2.19 13.42 -15.71
CA PRO A 299 3.37 12.67 -16.12
C PRO A 299 4.12 12.04 -14.94
N SER A 300 3.99 12.58 -13.73
CA SER A 300 4.76 12.10 -12.58
C SER A 300 3.92 11.42 -11.47
N ARG A 301 2.58 11.34 -11.61
CA ARG A 301 1.68 10.66 -10.64
C ARG A 301 0.49 9.97 -11.30
N GLY A 302 0.24 10.18 -12.59
CA GLY A 302 -0.97 9.72 -13.25
C GLY A 302 -1.09 8.20 -13.34
N LEU A 303 -2.21 7.64 -12.88
CA LEU A 303 -2.48 6.20 -12.93
C LEU A 303 -2.29 5.64 -14.34
N PHE A 304 -2.85 6.31 -15.35
CA PHE A 304 -2.77 5.83 -16.74
C PHE A 304 -1.43 6.12 -17.43
N VAL A 305 -0.58 6.95 -16.82
CA VAL A 305 0.81 7.11 -17.28
C VAL A 305 1.67 5.96 -16.77
N TYR A 306 1.50 5.58 -15.51
CA TYR A 306 2.30 4.52 -14.87
C TYR A 306 1.76 3.11 -15.12
N THR A 307 0.45 2.94 -15.16
CA THR A 307 -0.22 1.65 -15.34
C THR A 307 -1.28 1.70 -16.45
N PRO A 308 -0.93 2.07 -17.70
CA PRO A 308 -1.89 2.29 -18.78
C PRO A 308 -2.71 1.03 -19.12
N TYR A 309 -2.19 -0.17 -18.88
CA TYR A 309 -2.93 -1.42 -19.09
C TYR A 309 -4.16 -1.56 -18.18
N LEU A 310 -4.23 -0.82 -17.05
CA LEU A 310 -5.40 -0.82 -16.17
C LEU A 310 -6.65 -0.22 -16.83
N VAL A 311 -6.53 0.45 -17.99
CA VAL A 311 -7.70 0.82 -18.82
C VAL A 311 -8.59 -0.40 -19.09
N PHE A 312 -8.03 -1.60 -19.21
CA PHE A 312 -8.76 -2.83 -19.34
C PHE A 312 -9.52 -3.25 -18.08
N ALA A 313 -9.01 -2.90 -16.87
CA ALA A 313 -9.74 -3.09 -15.62
C ALA A 313 -10.99 -2.18 -15.57
N PHE A 314 -10.86 -0.93 -15.97
CA PHE A 314 -12.00 0.00 -16.06
C PHE A 314 -13.01 -0.44 -17.12
N TRP A 315 -12.56 -0.96 -18.25
CA TRP A 315 -13.47 -1.56 -19.23
C TRP A 315 -14.19 -2.79 -18.65
N ALA A 316 -13.52 -3.64 -17.87
CA ALA A 316 -14.15 -4.74 -17.17
C ALA A 316 -15.19 -4.26 -16.15
N LEU A 317 -14.89 -3.22 -15.35
CA LEU A 317 -15.85 -2.60 -14.44
C LEU A 317 -17.06 -2.03 -15.19
N ALA A 318 -16.87 -1.31 -16.29
CA ALA A 318 -17.96 -0.80 -17.13
C ALA A 318 -18.82 -1.94 -17.72
N ARG A 319 -18.18 -3.05 -18.15
CA ARG A 319 -18.89 -4.22 -18.65
C ARG A 319 -19.72 -4.91 -17.56
N ALA A 320 -19.26 -4.89 -16.29
CA ALA A 320 -19.98 -5.46 -15.18
C ALA A 320 -21.38 -4.82 -14.98
N TRP A 321 -21.57 -3.55 -15.39
CA TRP A 321 -22.86 -2.87 -15.31
C TRP A 321 -23.93 -3.48 -16.22
N ARG A 322 -23.52 -4.16 -17.29
CA ARG A 322 -24.42 -4.83 -18.24
C ARG A 322 -24.42 -6.35 -18.09
N TRP A 323 -23.63 -6.90 -17.13
CA TRP A 323 -23.47 -8.34 -16.98
C TRP A 323 -24.30 -8.87 -15.79
N PRO A 324 -25.02 -10.00 -15.94
CA PRO A 324 -25.75 -10.60 -14.85
C PRO A 324 -24.82 -11.28 -13.84
N GLY A 325 -25.37 -11.61 -12.67
CA GLY A 325 -24.72 -12.44 -11.67
C GLY A 325 -24.13 -11.68 -10.50
N GLU A 326 -23.72 -12.44 -9.48
CA GLU A 326 -23.32 -11.93 -8.17
C GLU A 326 -21.96 -11.18 -8.25
N VAL A 327 -20.99 -11.77 -8.93
CA VAL A 327 -19.66 -11.18 -9.08
C VAL A 327 -19.75 -9.82 -9.80
N ALA A 328 -20.48 -9.76 -10.91
CA ALA A 328 -20.70 -8.51 -11.64
C ALA A 328 -21.38 -7.45 -10.77
N ARG A 329 -22.33 -7.84 -9.92
CA ARG A 329 -23.00 -6.93 -8.99
C ARG A 329 -22.02 -6.36 -7.94
N ARG A 330 -21.14 -7.18 -7.36
CA ARG A 330 -20.11 -6.71 -6.45
C ARG A 330 -19.12 -5.79 -7.16
N LEU A 331 -18.69 -6.12 -8.38
CA LEU A 331 -17.81 -5.25 -9.17
C LEU A 331 -18.44 -3.90 -9.48
N ARG A 332 -19.77 -3.85 -9.77
CA ARG A 332 -20.50 -2.57 -9.91
C ARG A 332 -20.45 -1.72 -8.64
N SER A 333 -20.73 -2.33 -7.51
CA SER A 333 -20.69 -1.63 -6.22
C SER A 333 -19.26 -1.18 -5.88
N LEU A 334 -18.26 -2.01 -6.11
CA LEU A 334 -16.85 -1.69 -5.91
C LEU A 334 -16.35 -0.61 -6.89
N SER A 335 -16.92 -0.52 -8.12
CA SER A 335 -16.57 0.56 -9.05
C SER A 335 -17.01 1.93 -8.54
N LEU A 336 -18.14 2.00 -7.82
CA LEU A 336 -18.57 3.25 -7.18
C LEU A 336 -17.69 3.63 -6.00
N VAL A 337 -17.24 2.65 -5.23
CA VAL A 337 -16.26 2.90 -4.14
C VAL A 337 -14.94 3.40 -4.72
N TRP A 338 -14.46 2.77 -5.80
CA TRP A 338 -13.26 3.22 -6.48
C TRP A 338 -13.40 4.68 -6.95
N LEU A 339 -14.53 5.01 -7.58
CA LEU A 339 -14.84 6.37 -8.01
C LEU A 339 -14.92 7.34 -6.82
N ALA A 340 -15.61 6.96 -5.74
CA ALA A 340 -15.72 7.79 -4.54
C ALA A 340 -14.33 8.06 -3.91
N THR A 341 -13.46 7.05 -3.87
CA THR A 341 -12.09 7.19 -3.37
C THR A 341 -11.24 8.09 -4.28
N LEU A 342 -11.40 7.95 -5.61
CA LEU A 342 -10.75 8.86 -6.57
C LEU A 342 -11.18 10.31 -6.33
N LEU A 343 -12.49 10.57 -6.19
CA LEU A 343 -13.02 11.92 -5.97
C LEU A 343 -12.55 12.48 -4.61
N LEU A 344 -12.52 11.65 -3.56
CA LEU A 344 -11.99 12.02 -2.25
C LEU A 344 -10.53 12.48 -2.36
N TYR A 345 -9.67 11.67 -2.94
CA TYR A 345 -8.26 12.03 -3.08
C TYR A 345 -8.02 13.14 -4.11
N ALA A 346 -8.87 13.31 -5.10
CA ALA A 346 -8.75 14.42 -6.06
C ALA A 346 -9.00 15.79 -5.42
N THR A 347 -9.79 15.85 -4.36
CA THR A 347 -10.00 17.10 -3.60
C THR A 347 -9.04 17.28 -2.43
N TYR A 348 -8.26 16.25 -2.08
CA TYR A 348 -7.32 16.30 -0.97
C TYR A 348 -6.15 17.24 -1.26
N THR A 349 -5.76 18.07 -0.31
CA THR A 349 -4.69 19.07 -0.46
C THR A 349 -3.38 18.47 -0.96
N GLU A 350 -3.01 17.30 -0.46
CA GLU A 350 -1.78 16.58 -0.86
C GLU A 350 -2.11 15.39 -1.77
N TRP A 351 -2.94 15.59 -2.82
CA TRP A 351 -3.43 14.56 -3.72
C TRP A 351 -2.33 13.68 -4.33
N TRP A 352 -1.11 14.19 -4.44
CA TRP A 352 0.03 13.47 -5.04
C TRP A 352 0.66 12.44 -4.09
N GLY A 353 0.33 12.45 -2.79
CA GLY A 353 0.77 11.45 -1.83
C GLY A 353 2.23 11.58 -1.37
N GLY A 354 2.85 12.77 -1.48
CA GLY A 354 4.21 13.01 -1.03
C GLY A 354 5.28 12.49 -2.00
N ARG A 355 6.47 12.20 -1.47
CA ARG A 355 7.63 11.69 -2.23
C ARG A 355 7.50 10.18 -2.43
N VAL A 356 7.00 9.79 -3.59
CA VAL A 356 6.72 8.40 -3.93
C VAL A 356 6.78 8.20 -5.43
N PHE A 357 6.93 6.96 -5.89
CA PHE A 357 6.90 6.63 -7.32
C PHE A 357 5.49 6.22 -7.75
N GLY A 358 4.90 6.99 -8.68
CA GLY A 358 3.58 6.69 -9.27
C GLY A 358 2.37 7.14 -8.45
N ALA A 359 1.22 6.54 -8.70
CA ALA A 359 -0.11 6.93 -8.21
C ALA A 359 -0.43 6.30 -6.83
N ARG A 360 0.32 6.67 -5.80
CA ARG A 360 0.30 6.05 -4.45
C ARG A 360 -1.10 5.84 -3.86
N PHE A 361 -1.96 6.86 -3.87
CA PHE A 361 -3.26 6.76 -3.19
C PHE A 361 -4.25 5.85 -3.91
N LEU A 362 -4.13 5.70 -5.24
CA LEU A 362 -4.99 4.82 -6.02
C LEU A 362 -4.51 3.36 -5.99
N ASP A 363 -3.27 3.13 -5.58
CA ASP A 363 -2.68 1.80 -5.46
C ASP A 363 -3.36 0.97 -4.35
N ASP A 364 -3.85 1.60 -3.29
CA ASP A 364 -4.62 0.94 -2.22
C ASP A 364 -5.81 0.12 -2.76
N LEU A 365 -6.36 0.52 -3.90
CA LEU A 365 -7.47 -0.16 -4.57
C LEU A 365 -7.02 -1.07 -5.72
N ALA A 366 -5.71 -1.26 -5.93
CA ALA A 366 -5.19 -2.14 -6.98
C ALA A 366 -5.76 -3.56 -6.89
N PRO A 367 -5.95 -4.21 -5.72
CA PRO A 367 -6.58 -5.53 -5.66
C PRO A 367 -7.97 -5.58 -6.29
N ILE A 368 -8.77 -4.50 -6.19
CA ILE A 368 -10.10 -4.40 -6.82
C ILE A 368 -9.97 -4.33 -8.34
N LEU A 369 -9.05 -3.50 -8.85
CA LEU A 369 -8.81 -3.37 -10.30
C LEU A 369 -8.32 -4.70 -10.90
N PHE A 370 -7.45 -5.40 -10.19
CA PHE A 370 -6.97 -6.71 -10.65
C PHE A 370 -8.04 -7.80 -10.57
N ALA A 371 -8.90 -7.80 -9.56
CA ALA A 371 -10.06 -8.68 -9.52
C ALA A 371 -11.01 -8.43 -10.70
N ALA A 372 -11.28 -7.15 -11.02
CA ALA A 372 -12.06 -6.76 -12.19
C ALA A 372 -11.38 -7.20 -13.49
N LEU A 373 -10.07 -7.00 -13.62
CA LEU A 373 -9.30 -7.43 -14.80
C LEU A 373 -9.32 -8.95 -14.97
N GLY A 374 -9.19 -9.71 -13.87
CA GLY A 374 -9.30 -11.16 -13.88
C GLY A 374 -10.68 -11.63 -14.34
N TRP A 375 -11.74 -11.05 -13.78
CA TRP A 375 -13.12 -11.33 -14.21
C TRP A 375 -13.33 -10.95 -15.68
N GLY A 376 -12.91 -9.75 -16.08
CA GLY A 376 -13.00 -9.28 -17.48
C GLY A 376 -12.30 -10.22 -18.45
N THR A 377 -11.12 -10.71 -18.10
CA THR A 377 -10.37 -11.69 -18.90
C THR A 377 -11.14 -13.00 -19.00
N GLY A 378 -11.76 -13.46 -17.93
CA GLY A 378 -12.60 -14.67 -17.91
C GLY A 378 -13.82 -14.57 -18.80
N VAL A 379 -14.47 -13.38 -18.87
CA VAL A 379 -15.61 -13.13 -19.77
C VAL A 379 -15.21 -12.67 -21.18
N GLY A 380 -13.94 -12.81 -21.54
CA GLY A 380 -13.45 -12.66 -22.90
C GLY A 380 -12.90 -11.29 -23.27
N LEU A 381 -12.55 -10.42 -22.30
CA LEU A 381 -11.97 -9.09 -22.55
C LEU A 381 -10.70 -9.14 -23.42
N LEU A 382 -9.83 -10.14 -23.18
CA LEU A 382 -8.59 -10.36 -23.92
C LEU A 382 -8.69 -11.52 -24.93
N ARG A 383 -9.87 -11.74 -25.53
CA ARG A 383 -10.08 -12.82 -26.50
C ARG A 383 -9.42 -12.54 -27.84
N SER A 384 -9.49 -11.31 -28.35
CA SER A 384 -8.93 -10.96 -29.64
C SER A 384 -7.42 -10.81 -29.61
N ARG A 385 -6.73 -11.10 -30.73
CA ARG A 385 -5.28 -10.89 -30.86
C ARG A 385 -4.93 -9.41 -30.64
N ARG A 386 -5.75 -8.49 -31.16
CA ARG A 386 -5.53 -7.04 -31.02
C ARG A 386 -5.57 -6.63 -29.54
N SER A 387 -6.61 -7.02 -28.81
CA SER A 387 -6.69 -6.65 -27.37
C SER A 387 -5.52 -7.21 -26.57
N ARG A 388 -5.04 -8.42 -26.86
CA ARG A 388 -3.88 -9.00 -26.22
C ARG A 388 -2.59 -8.26 -26.54
N VAL A 389 -2.37 -7.85 -27.79
CA VAL A 389 -1.18 -7.08 -28.21
C VAL A 389 -1.16 -5.72 -27.54
N VAL A 390 -2.29 -4.99 -27.57
CA VAL A 390 -2.39 -3.69 -26.90
C VAL A 390 -2.18 -3.83 -25.39
N PHE A 391 -2.84 -4.78 -24.75
CA PHE A 391 -2.64 -5.06 -23.32
C PHE A 391 -1.17 -5.35 -23.00
N ALA A 392 -0.52 -6.21 -23.79
CA ALA A 392 0.87 -6.59 -23.58
C ALA A 392 1.83 -5.40 -23.77
N ALA A 393 1.60 -4.53 -24.77
CA ALA A 393 2.42 -3.35 -25.00
C ALA A 393 2.30 -2.35 -23.83
N LEU A 394 1.08 -2.10 -23.36
CA LEU A 394 0.84 -1.21 -22.23
C LEU A 394 1.40 -1.78 -20.91
N ALA A 395 1.29 -3.09 -20.71
CA ALA A 395 1.86 -3.78 -19.55
C ALA A 395 3.39 -3.78 -19.59
N ALA A 396 3.99 -3.94 -20.77
CA ALA A 396 5.45 -3.87 -20.94
C ALA A 396 6.01 -2.50 -20.53
N TRP A 397 5.33 -1.42 -20.87
CA TRP A 397 5.68 -0.08 -20.38
C TRP A 397 5.73 -0.02 -18.85
N SER A 398 4.65 -0.46 -18.20
CA SER A 398 4.59 -0.46 -16.73
C SER A 398 5.67 -1.36 -16.10
N LEU A 399 5.92 -2.53 -16.68
CA LEU A 399 7.02 -3.41 -16.25
C LEU A 399 8.37 -2.70 -16.31
N VAL A 400 8.64 -1.97 -17.40
CA VAL A 400 9.92 -1.25 -17.56
C VAL A 400 10.07 -0.19 -16.47
N ILE A 401 9.09 0.71 -16.31
CA ILE A 401 9.26 1.86 -15.40
C ILE A 401 9.24 1.45 -13.93
N PHE A 402 8.37 0.51 -13.51
CA PHE A 402 8.35 0.07 -12.12
C PHE A 402 9.55 -0.78 -11.74
N ASN A 403 10.08 -1.63 -12.63
CA ASN A 403 11.29 -2.36 -12.32
C ASN A 403 12.53 -1.47 -12.37
N ALA A 404 12.60 -0.48 -13.25
CA ALA A 404 13.64 0.56 -13.21
C ALA A 404 13.59 1.31 -11.87
N ALA A 405 12.40 1.75 -11.44
CA ALA A 405 12.24 2.44 -10.17
C ALA A 405 12.64 1.56 -8.98
N ALA A 406 12.27 0.28 -8.96
CA ALA A 406 12.71 -0.63 -7.91
C ALA A 406 14.24 -0.66 -7.75
N LEU A 407 14.98 -0.51 -8.85
CA LEU A 407 16.45 -0.57 -8.87
C LEU A 407 17.13 0.73 -8.45
N VAL A 408 16.55 1.91 -8.75
CA VAL A 408 17.26 3.19 -8.61
C VAL A 408 16.47 4.31 -7.96
N TYR A 409 15.18 4.15 -7.66
CA TYR A 409 14.39 5.20 -7.04
C TYR A 409 14.86 5.49 -5.61
N ASP A 410 15.13 6.75 -5.29
CA ASP A 410 15.70 7.24 -4.03
C ASP A 410 15.08 8.55 -3.54
N GLN A 411 13.96 9.00 -4.12
CA GLN A 411 13.27 10.27 -3.85
C GLN A 411 14.06 11.55 -4.23
N SER A 412 15.24 11.44 -4.84
CA SER A 412 16.07 12.59 -5.21
C SER A 412 15.38 13.55 -6.17
N TRP A 413 14.66 13.00 -7.18
CA TRP A 413 13.86 13.79 -8.11
C TRP A 413 12.80 14.63 -7.39
N ASP A 414 12.05 14.01 -6.48
CA ASP A 414 10.98 14.64 -5.70
C ASP A 414 11.53 15.75 -4.80
N THR A 415 12.68 15.47 -4.16
CA THR A 415 13.35 16.41 -3.26
C THR A 415 13.90 17.60 -4.00
N ALA A 416 14.59 17.38 -5.11
CA ALA A 416 15.20 18.46 -5.90
C ALA A 416 14.18 19.44 -6.48
N ARG A 417 12.93 18.98 -6.69
CA ARG A 417 11.83 19.81 -7.21
C ARG A 417 10.89 20.35 -6.14
N GLY A 418 11.16 20.03 -4.87
CA GLY A 418 10.40 20.55 -3.76
C GLY A 418 8.89 20.23 -3.80
N ILE A 419 8.50 19.05 -4.33
CA ILE A 419 7.11 18.72 -4.64
C ILE A 419 6.16 18.78 -3.43
N ASN A 420 6.68 18.69 -2.21
CA ASN A 420 5.87 18.82 -1.00
C ASN A 420 5.41 20.27 -0.74
N PHE A 421 6.05 21.24 -1.39
CA PHE A 421 5.72 22.67 -1.25
C PHE A 421 5.06 23.22 -2.52
N ASP A 422 5.45 22.70 -3.68
CA ASP A 422 4.89 23.06 -4.98
C ASP A 422 4.68 21.80 -5.83
N PRO A 423 3.43 21.35 -6.06
CA PRO A 423 3.13 20.20 -6.89
C PRO A 423 3.17 20.47 -8.40
N SER A 424 3.45 21.70 -8.85
CA SER A 424 3.45 22.06 -10.27
C SER A 424 4.43 21.24 -11.12
N PRO A 425 5.63 20.85 -10.65
CA PRO A 425 6.53 19.98 -11.41
C PRO A 425 5.95 18.61 -11.75
N LEU A 426 4.94 18.15 -11.00
CA LEU A 426 4.28 16.88 -11.27
C LEU A 426 3.52 16.84 -12.61
N PHE A 427 3.23 18.00 -13.20
CA PHE A 427 2.57 18.15 -14.49
C PHE A 427 3.53 18.40 -15.66
N SER A 428 4.84 18.46 -15.40
CA SER A 428 5.85 18.68 -16.44
C SER A 428 6.09 17.40 -17.27
N TRP A 429 5.74 17.45 -18.56
CA TRP A 429 6.06 16.39 -19.53
C TRP A 429 7.50 16.42 -20.03
N THR A 430 8.22 17.53 -19.83
CA THR A 430 9.61 17.65 -20.22
C THR A 430 10.58 17.05 -19.20
N ASP A 431 10.12 16.88 -17.95
CA ASP A 431 10.92 16.36 -16.84
C ASP A 431 10.07 15.47 -15.91
N PRO A 432 9.49 14.37 -16.41
CA PRO A 432 8.69 13.48 -15.60
C PRO A 432 9.58 12.57 -14.74
N GLN A 433 9.06 12.19 -13.56
CA GLN A 433 9.76 11.34 -12.60
C GLN A 433 10.26 10.01 -13.22
N TRP A 434 9.45 9.35 -14.06
CA TRP A 434 9.83 8.09 -14.70
C TRP A 434 11.03 8.25 -15.64
N LEU A 435 11.18 9.39 -16.30
CA LEU A 435 12.33 9.67 -17.17
C LEU A 435 13.61 9.83 -16.34
N ALA A 436 13.53 10.53 -15.21
CA ALA A 436 14.66 10.65 -14.28
C ALA A 436 15.11 9.29 -13.74
N VAL A 437 14.16 8.40 -13.41
CA VAL A 437 14.45 7.03 -12.99
C VAL A 437 15.14 6.24 -14.11
N LEU A 438 14.67 6.31 -15.35
CA LEU A 438 15.32 5.62 -16.47
C LEU A 438 16.72 6.17 -16.73
N ALA A 439 16.90 7.50 -16.63
CA ALA A 439 18.20 8.16 -16.79
C ALA A 439 19.21 7.80 -15.67
N ALA A 440 18.72 7.43 -14.49
CA ALA A 440 19.58 7.05 -13.36
C ALA A 440 20.09 5.59 -13.43
N LEU A 441 19.52 4.73 -14.28
CA LEU A 441 19.92 3.31 -14.38
C LEU A 441 21.43 3.11 -14.64
N PRO A 442 22.07 3.84 -15.58
CA PRO A 442 23.51 3.66 -15.83
C PRO A 442 24.38 4.01 -14.61
N ALA A 443 23.98 5.00 -13.83
CA ALA A 443 24.72 5.43 -12.64
C ALA A 443 24.75 4.37 -11.53
N GLY A 444 23.77 3.45 -11.52
CA GLY A 444 23.71 2.34 -10.56
C GLY A 444 24.75 1.24 -10.77
N GLY A 445 25.45 1.24 -11.93
CA GLY A 445 26.60 0.38 -12.21
C GLY A 445 26.34 -1.11 -11.99
N SER A 446 27.32 -1.80 -11.39
CA SER A 446 27.29 -3.25 -11.14
C SER A 446 26.14 -3.67 -10.21
N ARG A 447 25.72 -2.82 -9.27
CA ARG A 447 24.58 -3.10 -8.37
C ARG A 447 23.27 -3.28 -9.16
N VAL A 448 22.98 -2.37 -10.10
CA VAL A 448 21.77 -2.44 -10.93
C VAL A 448 21.80 -3.67 -11.83
N ILE A 449 22.96 -3.99 -12.42
CA ILE A 449 23.12 -5.19 -13.24
C ILE A 449 22.88 -6.44 -12.39
N ALA A 450 23.53 -6.55 -11.23
CA ALA A 450 23.36 -7.70 -10.32
C ALA A 450 21.90 -7.86 -9.87
N ALA A 451 21.26 -6.77 -9.45
CA ALA A 451 19.86 -6.76 -9.03
C ALA A 451 18.90 -7.15 -10.17
N GLY A 452 19.16 -6.66 -11.38
CA GLY A 452 18.41 -7.02 -12.58
C GLY A 452 18.53 -8.50 -12.92
N LEU A 453 19.75 -9.04 -12.93
CA LEU A 453 20.02 -10.46 -13.18
C LEU A 453 19.37 -11.35 -12.11
N LEU A 454 19.49 -10.99 -10.83
CA LEU A 454 18.87 -11.71 -9.73
C LEU A 454 17.34 -11.70 -9.84
N SER A 455 16.75 -10.57 -10.18
CA SER A 455 15.31 -10.45 -10.41
C SER A 455 14.86 -11.33 -11.56
N MET A 456 15.57 -11.31 -12.69
CA MET A 456 15.25 -12.16 -13.84
C MET A 456 15.38 -13.65 -13.50
N LEU A 457 16.40 -14.04 -12.74
CA LEU A 457 16.59 -15.43 -12.30
C LEU A 457 15.41 -15.90 -11.43
N VAL A 458 14.99 -15.10 -10.45
CA VAL A 458 13.87 -15.45 -9.57
C VAL A 458 12.56 -15.55 -10.37
N VAL A 459 12.30 -14.59 -11.27
CA VAL A 459 11.12 -14.63 -12.15
C VAL A 459 11.17 -15.84 -13.09
N ALA A 460 12.32 -16.15 -13.69
CA ALA A 460 12.48 -17.33 -14.56
C ALA A 460 12.23 -18.64 -13.78
N LEU A 461 12.75 -18.74 -12.55
CA LEU A 461 12.50 -19.91 -11.68
C LEU A 461 11.01 -20.01 -11.34
N PHE A 462 10.37 -18.91 -10.97
CA PHE A 462 8.94 -18.84 -10.67
C PHE A 462 8.11 -19.31 -11.90
N LEU A 463 8.38 -18.74 -13.07
CA LEU A 463 7.71 -19.13 -14.32
C LEU A 463 7.95 -20.61 -14.67
N ARG A 464 9.17 -21.11 -14.53
CA ARG A 464 9.50 -22.52 -14.79
C ARG A 464 8.69 -23.48 -13.92
N LEU A 465 8.55 -23.17 -12.63
CA LEU A 465 7.78 -23.98 -11.68
C LEU A 465 6.28 -23.94 -12.01
N GLU A 466 5.74 -22.77 -12.33
CA GLU A 466 4.32 -22.62 -12.65
C GLU A 466 3.96 -23.22 -14.00
N LEU A 467 4.76 -23.02 -15.04
CA LEU A 467 4.51 -23.58 -16.37
C LEU A 467 4.62 -25.11 -16.39
N ARG A 468 5.54 -25.70 -15.61
CA ARG A 468 5.58 -27.17 -15.42
C ARG A 468 4.30 -27.69 -14.76
N ALA A 469 3.78 -26.95 -13.77
CA ALA A 469 2.55 -27.33 -13.08
C ALA A 469 1.28 -27.19 -13.95
N LEU A 470 1.36 -26.49 -15.07
CA LEU A 470 0.27 -26.30 -16.04
C LEU A 470 0.31 -27.29 -17.23
N ARG A 471 1.35 -28.12 -17.32
CA ARG A 471 1.40 -29.20 -18.34
C ARG A 471 0.41 -30.30 -17.95
N PRO A 472 -0.34 -30.87 -18.91
CA PRO A 472 -1.17 -32.04 -18.66
C PRO A 472 -0.31 -33.20 -18.14
N GLU A 473 -0.78 -33.91 -17.12
CA GLU A 473 -0.18 -35.20 -16.72
C GLU A 473 -0.37 -36.18 -17.90
N GLY A 474 0.70 -36.45 -18.64
CA GLY A 474 0.66 -37.38 -19.77
C GLY A 474 1.45 -36.96 -20.99
N SER A 475 2.08 -35.78 -21.06
CA SER A 475 3.08 -35.42 -22.08
C SER A 475 4.50 -35.63 -21.51
N ALA A 476 4.85 -36.87 -21.18
CA ALA A 476 6.23 -37.24 -21.04
C ALA A 476 6.71 -37.62 -22.45
N ASP A 477 7.54 -36.77 -23.06
CA ASP A 477 8.50 -37.09 -24.10
C ASP A 477 9.91 -36.92 -23.53
#